data_4e03c17fd20b063d8cac17a91b40e6a1
#
_entry.id   4e03c17fd20b063d8cac17a91b40e6a1
#
_cell.length_a   1.000
_cell.length_b   1.000
_cell.length_c   1.000
_cell.angle_alpha   90.00
_cell.angle_beta   90.00
_cell.angle_gamma   90.00
#
_symmetry.space_group_name_H-M   'P 1'
#
loop_
_entity.id
_entity.type
_entity.pdbx_description
1 polymer ?
#
loop_
_entity_poly.entity_id
_entity_poly.type
_entity_poly.pdbx_seq_one_letter_code
_entity_poly.pdbx_strand_id
1 'polypeptide(L)'
;MERETDFAVGREQWLDRLGNLRNVVRQEVIARQLARHVPDFSRMRVMPGTDVPLPPPMRVLDVGAGQGTQAIRLARLGHRVTALEPDPRMRDVAAAALALEEPGVRSRMDILAGGLGTLEAAVGSTEYDVVLCHGVFMYLPSAEPAVSELASRVASHGLLSLVVRNAAGLALRPALQGRWDEVGELLDEVAAAEEEGRDPLYTNEIGVRARADDVGTLAEVCRVAGLLPVAHYGVRLVSDQVPLDTPTPTPEELEALVTTEVRLGDLDPYRQVCTLAHLVFSPDLRDGLNRPNL
;
A
#
# COMPACT_ATOMS: atom_id res chain seq x y z
N MET A 1 -27.05 -2.78 10.07
CA MET A 1 -26.32 -4.06 10.24
C MET A 1 -25.03 -3.87 9.47
N GLU A 2 -24.00 -3.37 10.18
CA GLU A 2 -22.65 -3.23 9.62
C GLU A 2 -22.21 -4.62 9.17
N ARG A 3 -21.87 -4.74 7.88
CA ARG A 3 -21.17 -5.93 7.41
C ARG A 3 -19.81 -5.90 8.11
N GLU A 4 -19.59 -6.82 9.05
CA GLU A 4 -18.24 -7.15 9.46
C GLU A 4 -17.43 -7.33 8.18
N THR A 5 -16.38 -6.52 8.04
CA THR A 5 -15.49 -6.65 6.89
C THR A 5 -14.91 -8.06 6.95
N ASP A 6 -14.80 -8.75 5.84
CA ASP A 6 -14.25 -10.12 5.76
C ASP A 6 -12.88 -10.24 6.44
N PHE A 7 -12.13 -9.13 6.56
CA PHE A 7 -10.88 -9.02 7.30
C PHE A 7 -11.02 -9.45 8.77
N ALA A 8 -12.13 -9.15 9.44
CA ALA A 8 -12.32 -9.50 10.86
C ALA A 8 -12.18 -11.02 11.10
N VAL A 9 -12.58 -11.85 10.13
CA VAL A 9 -12.45 -13.31 10.17
C VAL A 9 -10.99 -13.75 10.12
N GLY A 10 -10.15 -13.10 9.33
CA GLY A 10 -8.72 -13.43 9.16
C GLY A 10 -7.76 -12.68 10.08
N ARG A 11 -8.27 -11.82 10.97
CA ARG A 11 -7.45 -10.91 11.80
C ARG A 11 -6.42 -11.61 12.65
N GLU A 12 -6.78 -12.68 13.36
CA GLU A 12 -5.85 -13.42 14.23
C GLU A 12 -4.69 -13.99 13.41
N GLN A 13 -4.97 -14.63 12.26
CA GLN A 13 -3.95 -15.11 11.35
C GLN A 13 -3.09 -13.99 10.77
N TRP A 14 -3.66 -12.80 10.58
CA TRP A 14 -2.91 -11.62 10.15
C TRP A 14 -1.94 -11.16 11.24
N LEU A 15 -2.39 -11.05 12.48
CA LEU A 15 -1.55 -10.66 13.62
C LEU A 15 -0.37 -11.61 13.81
N ASP A 16 -0.59 -12.91 13.69
CA ASP A 16 0.46 -13.94 13.78
C ASP A 16 1.52 -13.82 12.68
N ARG A 17 1.19 -13.17 11.56
CA ARG A 17 2.07 -13.03 10.40
C ARG A 17 2.77 -11.69 10.28
N LEU A 18 2.53 -10.75 11.19
CA LEU A 18 3.10 -9.40 11.11
C LEU A 18 4.63 -9.40 10.99
N GLY A 19 5.31 -10.31 11.68
CA GLY A 19 6.77 -10.46 11.69
C GLY A 19 7.33 -11.42 10.65
N ASN A 20 6.51 -12.06 9.80
CA ASN A 20 7.06 -13.00 8.82
C ASN A 20 7.84 -12.30 7.71
N LEU A 21 8.77 -13.01 7.08
CA LEU A 21 9.68 -12.48 6.08
C LEU A 21 8.94 -11.81 4.91
N ARG A 22 7.86 -12.41 4.41
CA ARG A 22 7.08 -11.85 3.29
C ARG A 22 6.49 -10.48 3.62
N ASN A 23 5.99 -10.31 4.86
CA ASN A 23 5.43 -9.03 5.29
C ASN A 23 6.52 -7.99 5.53
N VAL A 24 7.65 -8.38 6.14
CA VAL A 24 8.81 -7.50 6.32
C VAL A 24 9.30 -7.00 4.97
N VAL A 25 9.54 -7.87 4.00
CA VAL A 25 9.97 -7.51 2.63
C VAL A 25 8.95 -6.60 1.96
N ARG A 26 7.64 -6.92 2.05
CA ARG A 26 6.59 -6.06 1.51
C ARG A 26 6.70 -4.63 2.04
N GLN A 27 6.83 -4.47 3.35
CA GLN A 27 6.91 -3.16 3.99
C GLN A 27 8.16 -2.38 3.57
N GLU A 28 9.31 -3.05 3.47
CA GLU A 28 10.57 -2.43 3.04
C GLU A 28 10.54 -2.01 1.56
N VAL A 29 10.03 -2.88 0.67
CA VAL A 29 9.91 -2.59 -0.76
C VAL A 29 8.99 -1.39 -1.00
N ILE A 30 7.80 -1.38 -0.38
CA ILE A 30 6.85 -0.26 -0.49
C ILE A 30 7.49 1.04 0.02
N ALA A 31 8.20 1.01 1.16
CA ALA A 31 8.86 2.19 1.71
C ALA A 31 9.91 2.76 0.73
N ARG A 32 10.72 1.90 0.07
CA ARG A 32 11.72 2.33 -0.92
C ARG A 32 11.09 2.88 -2.18
N GLN A 33 9.97 2.31 -2.63
CA GLN A 33 9.21 2.82 -3.76
C GLN A 33 8.58 4.18 -3.44
N LEU A 34 7.96 4.33 -2.25
CA LEU A 34 7.41 5.61 -1.78
C LEU A 34 8.49 6.69 -1.64
N ALA A 35 9.69 6.35 -1.20
CA ALA A 35 10.78 7.30 -1.05
C ALA A 35 11.22 7.98 -2.37
N ARG A 36 10.78 7.46 -3.52
CA ARG A 36 10.98 8.10 -4.83
C ARG A 36 10.00 9.24 -5.08
N HIS A 37 8.92 9.31 -4.32
CA HIS A 37 7.81 10.27 -4.49
C HIS A 37 7.64 11.18 -3.28
N VAL A 38 8.09 10.73 -2.10
CA VAL A 38 7.91 11.43 -0.81
C VAL A 38 9.29 11.77 -0.24
N PRO A 39 9.64 13.05 -0.11
CA PRO A 39 10.97 13.46 0.34
C PRO A 39 11.23 13.17 1.81
N ASP A 40 12.50 13.00 2.18
CA ASP A 40 12.95 12.85 3.56
C ASP A 40 13.25 14.21 4.20
N PHE A 41 12.25 14.78 4.88
CA PHE A 41 12.42 16.05 5.60
C PHE A 41 13.26 15.92 6.89
N SER A 42 13.42 14.72 7.43
CA SER A 42 14.22 14.52 8.66
C SER A 42 15.71 14.85 8.45
N ARG A 43 16.16 14.76 7.20
CA ARG A 43 17.56 15.02 6.78
C ARG A 43 17.75 16.38 6.12
N MET A 44 16.67 17.08 5.78
CA MET A 44 16.76 18.40 5.19
C MET A 44 17.29 19.40 6.23
N ARG A 45 18.34 20.14 5.88
CA ARG A 45 18.94 21.19 6.70
C ARG A 45 19.02 22.46 5.88
N VAL A 46 18.76 23.60 6.53
CA VAL A 46 19.07 24.90 5.94
C VAL A 46 20.58 24.98 5.77
N MET A 47 21.05 25.14 4.54
CA MET A 47 22.47 25.37 4.28
C MET A 47 22.86 26.73 4.88
N PRO A 48 23.91 26.81 5.69
CA PRO A 48 24.40 28.11 6.23
C PRO A 48 24.61 29.10 5.08
N GLY A 49 24.02 30.30 5.18
CA GLY A 49 24.15 31.35 4.16
C GLY A 49 23.17 31.28 2.99
N THR A 50 22.16 30.42 3.02
CA THR A 50 21.03 30.41 2.05
C THR A 50 19.76 30.85 2.74
N ASP A 51 19.06 31.84 2.15
CA ASP A 51 17.73 32.28 2.61
C ASP A 51 16.59 31.43 2.00
N VAL A 52 16.90 30.23 1.45
CA VAL A 52 15.89 29.33 0.89
C VAL A 52 15.20 28.60 2.01
N PRO A 53 13.91 28.89 2.28
CA PRO A 53 13.17 28.18 3.32
C PRO A 53 12.98 26.72 2.94
N LEU A 54 13.10 25.82 3.91
CA LEU A 54 12.71 24.41 3.70
C LEU A 54 11.23 24.36 3.36
N PRO A 55 10.82 23.49 2.41
CA PRO A 55 9.42 23.26 2.16
C PRO A 55 8.74 22.71 3.44
N PRO A 56 7.47 23.00 3.65
CA PRO A 56 6.76 22.50 4.83
C PRO A 56 6.63 20.97 4.77
N PRO A 57 6.58 20.30 5.93
CA PRO A 57 6.28 18.88 5.98
C PRO A 57 4.95 18.57 5.29
N MET A 58 4.92 17.50 4.51
CA MET A 58 3.70 17.03 3.84
C MET A 58 2.67 16.55 4.86
N ARG A 59 1.40 16.73 4.50
CA ARG A 59 0.25 16.13 5.18
C ARG A 59 -0.05 14.80 4.52
N VAL A 60 -0.02 13.73 5.30
CA VAL A 60 -0.24 12.36 4.85
C VAL A 60 -1.49 11.79 5.47
N LEU A 61 -2.33 11.15 4.67
CA LEU A 61 -3.46 10.33 5.09
C LEU A 61 -3.15 8.87 4.76
N ASP A 62 -3.21 7.99 5.74
CA ASP A 62 -3.07 6.54 5.55
C ASP A 62 -4.39 5.86 5.90
N VAL A 63 -5.12 5.37 4.88
CA VAL A 63 -6.46 4.79 4.98
C VAL A 63 -6.39 3.28 5.03
N GLY A 64 -6.83 2.69 6.14
CA GLY A 64 -6.61 1.28 6.46
C GLY A 64 -5.17 1.05 6.89
N ALA A 65 -4.66 1.90 7.79
CA ALA A 65 -3.26 1.92 8.20
C ALA A 65 -2.79 0.63 8.91
N GLY A 66 -3.73 -0.20 9.35
CA GLY A 66 -3.43 -1.46 10.02
C GLY A 66 -2.58 -1.22 11.27
N GLN A 67 -1.42 -1.87 11.33
CA GLN A 67 -0.44 -1.72 12.41
C GLN A 67 0.37 -0.42 12.36
N GLY A 68 0.11 0.48 11.40
CA GLY A 68 0.74 1.79 11.30
C GLY A 68 2.17 1.81 10.73
N THR A 69 2.65 0.73 10.10
CA THR A 69 4.05 0.61 9.68
C THR A 69 4.47 1.72 8.71
N GLN A 70 3.70 1.98 7.65
CA GLN A 70 4.04 3.05 6.69
C GLN A 70 3.80 4.43 7.29
N ALA A 71 2.72 4.61 8.05
CA ALA A 71 2.41 5.84 8.75
C ALA A 71 3.56 6.28 9.69
N ILE A 72 4.07 5.37 10.53
CA ILE A 72 5.20 5.63 11.44
C ILE A 72 6.47 5.97 10.64
N ARG A 73 6.75 5.25 9.53
CA ARG A 73 7.90 5.56 8.66
C ARG A 73 7.83 6.96 8.09
N LEU A 74 6.67 7.40 7.62
CA LEU A 74 6.47 8.75 7.09
C LEU A 74 6.58 9.82 8.20
N ALA A 75 6.10 9.53 9.40
CA ALA A 75 6.30 10.41 10.56
C ALA A 75 7.79 10.55 10.95
N ARG A 76 8.59 9.46 10.85
CA ARG A 76 10.05 9.48 11.01
C ARG A 76 10.74 10.35 9.97
N LEU A 77 10.23 10.37 8.72
CA LEU A 77 10.72 11.24 7.65
C LEU A 77 10.34 12.72 7.84
N GLY A 78 9.60 13.06 8.89
CA GLY A 78 9.27 14.44 9.25
C GLY A 78 7.88 14.90 8.82
N HIS A 79 7.08 14.05 8.19
CA HIS A 79 5.73 14.37 7.72
C HIS A 79 4.70 14.36 8.86
N ARG A 80 3.56 15.03 8.64
CA ARG A 80 2.39 14.97 9.52
C ARG A 80 1.42 13.91 8.99
N VAL A 81 1.14 12.89 9.80
CA VAL A 81 0.39 11.71 9.37
C VAL A 81 -0.90 11.56 10.14
N THR A 82 -2.00 11.42 9.43
CA THR A 82 -3.29 10.96 9.97
C THR A 82 -3.49 9.53 9.50
N ALA A 83 -3.48 8.57 10.42
CA ALA A 83 -3.70 7.15 10.16
C ALA A 83 -5.14 6.78 10.54
N LEU A 84 -5.91 6.32 9.57
CA LEU A 84 -7.27 5.82 9.77
C LEU A 84 -7.28 4.29 9.76
N GLU A 85 -7.84 3.68 10.79
CA GLU A 85 -7.98 2.24 10.89
C GLU A 85 -9.34 1.90 11.56
N PRO A 86 -10.22 1.15 10.89
CA PRO A 86 -11.52 0.81 11.45
C PRO A 86 -11.44 -0.23 12.58
N ASP A 87 -10.49 -1.18 12.52
CA ASP A 87 -10.39 -2.24 13.52
C ASP A 87 -9.72 -1.73 14.81
N PRO A 88 -10.40 -1.80 15.99
CA PRO A 88 -9.85 -1.29 17.24
C PRO A 88 -8.58 -2.03 17.69
N ARG A 89 -8.47 -3.35 17.44
CA ARG A 89 -7.26 -4.10 17.81
C ARG A 89 -6.06 -3.70 16.96
N MET A 90 -6.28 -3.43 15.66
CA MET A 90 -5.21 -2.93 14.80
C MET A 90 -4.77 -1.52 15.22
N ARG A 91 -5.72 -0.66 15.65
CA ARG A 91 -5.36 0.64 16.23
C ARG A 91 -4.53 0.50 17.50
N ASP A 92 -4.87 -0.45 18.38
CA ASP A 92 -4.08 -0.71 19.59
C ASP A 92 -2.65 -1.16 19.26
N VAL A 93 -2.48 -2.02 18.25
CA VAL A 93 -1.16 -2.43 17.76
C VAL A 93 -0.38 -1.23 17.20
N ALA A 94 -1.03 -0.38 16.38
CA ALA A 94 -0.40 0.83 15.84
C ALA A 94 -0.02 1.81 16.95
N ALA A 95 -0.89 2.02 17.94
CA ALA A 95 -0.62 2.89 19.08
C ALA A 95 0.54 2.37 19.94
N ALA A 96 0.61 1.07 20.18
CA ALA A 96 1.72 0.45 20.90
C ALA A 96 3.05 0.62 20.14
N ALA A 97 3.05 0.43 18.81
CA ALA A 97 4.22 0.67 17.99
C ALA A 97 4.65 2.15 18.00
N LEU A 98 3.70 3.08 17.88
CA LEU A 98 3.96 4.52 17.94
C LEU A 98 4.50 4.95 19.31
N ALA A 99 4.05 4.34 20.41
CA ALA A 99 4.51 4.66 21.75
C ALA A 99 6.03 4.39 21.96
N LEU A 100 6.61 3.50 21.16
CA LEU A 100 8.06 3.19 21.19
C LEU A 100 8.90 4.22 20.42
N GLU A 101 8.28 5.14 19.69
CA GLU A 101 8.99 6.13 18.89
C GLU A 101 9.44 7.33 19.73
N GLU A 102 10.42 8.08 19.18
CA GLU A 102 10.86 9.34 19.76
C GLU A 102 9.71 10.36 19.88
N PRO A 103 9.73 11.25 20.90
CA PRO A 103 8.65 12.23 21.10
C PRO A 103 8.33 13.07 19.87
N GLY A 104 9.35 13.42 19.08
CA GLY A 104 9.20 14.17 17.84
C GLY A 104 8.46 13.40 16.74
N VAL A 105 8.58 12.08 16.67
CA VAL A 105 7.83 11.23 15.75
C VAL A 105 6.39 11.09 16.23
N ARG A 106 6.20 10.80 17.51
CA ARG A 106 4.87 10.67 18.12
C ARG A 106 3.99 11.91 17.92
N SER A 107 4.58 13.10 18.04
CA SER A 107 3.86 14.36 17.86
C SER A 107 3.43 14.67 16.43
N ARG A 108 3.85 13.87 15.45
CA ARG A 108 3.51 14.06 14.04
C ARG A 108 2.46 13.07 13.54
N MET A 109 2.01 12.14 14.35
CA MET A 109 1.09 11.09 13.92
C MET A 109 -0.14 11.01 14.83
N ASP A 110 -1.31 11.07 14.22
CA ASP A 110 -2.60 10.82 14.84
C ASP A 110 -3.16 9.47 14.33
N ILE A 111 -3.69 8.65 15.23
CA ILE A 111 -4.38 7.39 14.92
C ILE A 111 -5.86 7.58 15.25
N LEU A 112 -6.72 7.49 14.23
CA LEU A 112 -8.15 7.72 14.36
C LEU A 112 -8.95 6.49 13.95
N ALA A 113 -10.13 6.32 14.52
CA ALA A 113 -11.09 5.32 14.09
C ALA A 113 -11.74 5.79 12.78
N GLY A 114 -11.73 4.94 11.76
CA GLY A 114 -12.33 5.25 10.45
C GLY A 114 -11.62 4.51 9.32
N GLY A 115 -12.16 4.66 8.12
CA GLY A 115 -11.66 4.05 6.91
C GLY A 115 -12.51 4.48 5.72
N LEU A 116 -12.43 3.73 4.62
CA LEU A 116 -13.29 3.95 3.45
C LEU A 116 -14.78 3.90 3.85
N GLY A 117 -15.58 4.78 3.28
CA GLY A 117 -16.98 4.99 3.61
C GLY A 117 -17.21 5.89 4.84
N THR A 118 -16.14 6.32 5.54
CA THR A 118 -16.23 7.21 6.71
C THR A 118 -15.21 8.34 6.69
N LEU A 119 -14.52 8.61 5.56
CA LEU A 119 -13.47 9.64 5.47
C LEU A 119 -14.02 11.03 5.82
N GLU A 120 -15.19 11.40 5.30
CA GLU A 120 -15.80 12.69 5.59
C GLU A 120 -16.04 12.90 7.08
N ALA A 121 -16.53 11.87 7.78
CA ALA A 121 -16.77 11.93 9.22
C ALA A 121 -15.47 11.98 10.03
N ALA A 122 -14.41 11.30 9.56
CA ALA A 122 -13.14 11.18 10.28
C ALA A 122 -12.23 12.40 10.08
N VAL A 123 -12.14 12.94 8.87
CA VAL A 123 -11.17 14.00 8.50
C VAL A 123 -11.80 15.20 7.79
N GLY A 124 -13.13 15.23 7.64
CA GLY A 124 -13.86 16.30 6.94
C GLY A 124 -13.40 16.42 5.48
N SER A 125 -13.48 17.63 4.93
CA SER A 125 -13.05 17.97 3.57
C SER A 125 -11.52 18.23 3.46
N THR A 126 -10.74 17.79 4.43
CA THR A 126 -9.30 18.02 4.45
C THR A 126 -8.61 17.31 3.26
N GLU A 127 -7.81 18.05 2.51
CA GLU A 127 -6.94 17.50 1.45
C GLU A 127 -5.53 17.22 2.00
N TYR A 128 -4.86 16.24 1.39
CA TYR A 128 -3.56 15.74 1.79
C TYR A 128 -2.59 15.72 0.62
N ASP A 129 -1.31 15.99 0.89
CA ASP A 129 -0.25 15.91 -0.11
C ASP A 129 0.05 14.47 -0.53
N VAL A 130 -0.20 13.51 0.37
CA VAL A 130 -0.04 12.08 0.11
C VAL A 130 -1.21 11.34 0.75
N VAL A 131 -1.92 10.55 -0.05
CA VAL A 131 -2.97 9.63 0.41
C VAL A 131 -2.51 8.20 0.15
N LEU A 132 -2.48 7.37 1.18
CA LEU A 132 -2.14 5.95 1.08
C LEU A 132 -3.41 5.10 1.30
N CYS A 133 -3.53 4.01 0.54
CA CYS A 133 -4.51 2.96 0.80
C CYS A 133 -3.90 1.60 0.39
N HIS A 134 -3.28 0.90 1.34
CA HIS A 134 -2.44 -0.26 1.08
C HIS A 134 -3.06 -1.55 1.60
N GLY A 135 -3.42 -2.47 0.68
CA GLY A 135 -3.94 -3.80 1.01
C GLY A 135 -5.39 -3.81 1.52
N VAL A 136 -6.17 -2.78 1.18
CA VAL A 136 -7.57 -2.62 1.57
C VAL A 136 -8.52 -3.05 0.47
N PHE A 137 -8.22 -2.73 -0.79
CA PHE A 137 -9.08 -2.91 -1.95
C PHE A 137 -9.58 -4.34 -2.12
N MET A 138 -8.78 -5.33 -1.75
CA MET A 138 -9.15 -6.74 -1.81
C MET A 138 -10.37 -7.13 -0.96
N TYR A 139 -10.75 -6.28 0.00
CA TYR A 139 -11.93 -6.49 0.87
C TYR A 139 -13.16 -5.67 0.43
N LEU A 140 -13.06 -4.95 -0.68
CA LEU A 140 -14.14 -4.13 -1.21
C LEU A 140 -14.87 -4.85 -2.35
N PRO A 141 -16.19 -4.62 -2.52
CA PRO A 141 -16.94 -5.21 -3.62
C PRO A 141 -16.52 -4.67 -4.99
N SER A 142 -16.09 -3.40 -5.08
CA SER A 142 -15.56 -2.76 -6.28
C SER A 142 -14.60 -1.61 -5.92
N ALA A 143 -13.83 -1.12 -6.90
CA ALA A 143 -12.83 -0.09 -6.69
C ALA A 143 -13.41 1.33 -6.77
N GLU A 144 -14.43 1.56 -7.58
CA GLU A 144 -14.88 2.89 -7.98
C GLU A 144 -15.30 3.80 -6.81
N PRO A 145 -16.13 3.35 -5.83
CA PRO A 145 -16.50 4.22 -4.70
C PRO A 145 -15.29 4.59 -3.85
N ALA A 146 -14.37 3.64 -3.63
CA ALA A 146 -13.16 3.85 -2.84
C ALA A 146 -12.21 4.84 -3.54
N VAL A 147 -11.99 4.67 -4.85
CA VAL A 147 -11.15 5.58 -5.64
C VAL A 147 -11.73 6.98 -5.63
N SER A 148 -13.05 7.14 -5.83
CA SER A 148 -13.71 8.46 -5.78
C SER A 148 -13.54 9.14 -4.42
N GLU A 149 -13.71 8.39 -3.33
CA GLU A 149 -13.55 8.91 -1.97
C GLU A 149 -12.10 9.31 -1.67
N LEU A 150 -11.12 8.48 -2.06
CA LEU A 150 -9.69 8.76 -1.89
C LEU A 150 -9.26 9.96 -2.75
N ALA A 151 -9.67 10.02 -4.02
CA ALA A 151 -9.35 11.09 -4.95
C ALA A 151 -9.79 12.46 -4.41
N SER A 152 -10.95 12.52 -3.76
CA SER A 152 -11.47 13.75 -3.13
C SER A 152 -10.63 14.25 -1.94
N ARG A 153 -9.66 13.48 -1.48
CA ARG A 153 -8.72 13.83 -0.39
C ARG A 153 -7.31 14.13 -0.89
N VAL A 154 -7.03 13.94 -2.18
CA VAL A 154 -5.73 14.25 -2.77
C VAL A 154 -5.68 15.73 -3.13
N ALA A 155 -4.73 16.47 -2.58
CA ALA A 155 -4.49 17.87 -2.94
C ALA A 155 -4.11 17.99 -4.44
N SER A 156 -4.30 19.15 -5.05
CA SER A 156 -4.07 19.38 -6.49
C SER A 156 -2.67 18.97 -6.97
N HIS A 157 -1.66 19.02 -6.11
CA HIS A 157 -0.28 18.57 -6.38
C HIS A 157 0.10 17.34 -5.56
N GLY A 158 -0.90 16.64 -5.03
CA GLY A 158 -0.72 15.49 -4.17
C GLY A 158 -0.55 14.18 -4.93
N LEU A 159 -0.42 13.11 -4.16
CA LEU A 159 -0.27 11.74 -4.64
C LEU A 159 -1.30 10.82 -3.99
N LEU A 160 -1.85 9.89 -4.77
CA LEU A 160 -2.51 8.70 -4.27
C LEU A 160 -1.58 7.50 -4.46
N SER A 161 -1.31 6.76 -3.40
CA SER A 161 -0.54 5.52 -3.42
C SER A 161 -1.44 4.36 -3.04
N LEU A 162 -1.62 3.42 -3.96
CA LEU A 162 -2.42 2.20 -3.79
C LEU A 162 -1.51 0.98 -3.80
N VAL A 163 -1.72 0.04 -2.88
CA VAL A 163 -1.15 -1.30 -2.96
C VAL A 163 -2.29 -2.30 -3.00
N VAL A 164 -2.40 -3.01 -4.11
CA VAL A 164 -3.52 -3.91 -4.40
C VAL A 164 -3.05 -5.33 -4.69
N ARG A 165 -3.92 -6.32 -4.54
CA ARG A 165 -3.65 -7.68 -5.01
C ARG A 165 -3.71 -7.68 -6.54
N ASN A 166 -2.62 -8.08 -7.18
CA ASN A 166 -2.53 -8.11 -8.62
C ASN A 166 -3.19 -9.37 -9.20
N ALA A 167 -4.19 -9.20 -10.05
CA ALA A 167 -4.91 -10.31 -10.68
C ALA A 167 -3.98 -11.15 -11.58
N ALA A 168 -3.09 -10.52 -12.35
CA ALA A 168 -2.15 -11.22 -13.23
C ALA A 168 -1.16 -12.13 -12.46
N GLY A 169 -0.91 -11.83 -11.17
CA GLY A 169 -0.02 -12.63 -10.31
C GLY A 169 -0.71 -13.74 -9.53
N LEU A 170 -2.02 -13.98 -9.71
CA LEU A 170 -2.78 -14.93 -8.87
C LEU A 170 -2.26 -16.37 -8.97
N ALA A 171 -2.05 -16.86 -10.17
CA ALA A 171 -1.68 -18.25 -10.42
C ALA A 171 -0.19 -18.55 -10.21
N LEU A 172 0.69 -17.53 -10.15
CA LEU A 172 2.13 -17.74 -10.15
C LEU A 172 2.62 -18.55 -8.95
N ARG A 173 2.24 -18.16 -7.75
CA ARG A 173 2.67 -18.86 -6.52
C ARG A 173 2.16 -20.30 -6.44
N PRO A 174 0.86 -20.59 -6.61
CA PRO A 174 0.40 -21.99 -6.62
C PRO A 174 1.08 -22.81 -7.73
N ALA A 175 1.34 -22.23 -8.91
CA ALA A 175 2.05 -22.92 -9.99
C ALA A 175 3.48 -23.31 -9.59
N LEU A 176 4.24 -22.39 -9.01
CA LEU A 176 5.61 -22.66 -8.54
C LEU A 176 5.67 -23.62 -7.35
N GLN A 177 4.56 -23.78 -6.63
CA GLN A 177 4.41 -24.74 -5.52
C GLN A 177 3.80 -26.08 -5.95
N GLY A 178 3.54 -26.30 -7.25
CA GLY A 178 3.00 -27.54 -7.79
C GLY A 178 1.53 -27.81 -7.41
N ARG A 179 0.77 -26.77 -7.05
CA ARG A 179 -0.65 -26.87 -6.69
C ARG A 179 -1.53 -26.67 -7.94
N TRP A 180 -1.45 -27.67 -8.87
CA TRP A 180 -1.99 -27.57 -10.22
C TRP A 180 -3.53 -27.41 -10.27
N ASP A 181 -4.26 -28.06 -9.36
CA ASP A 181 -5.73 -27.94 -9.29
C ASP A 181 -6.12 -26.50 -8.93
N GLU A 182 -5.45 -25.89 -7.95
CA GLU A 182 -5.67 -24.49 -7.58
C GLU A 182 -5.33 -23.52 -8.73
N VAL A 183 -4.29 -23.83 -9.50
CA VAL A 183 -3.94 -23.05 -10.71
C VAL A 183 -5.07 -23.08 -11.70
N GLY A 184 -5.65 -24.27 -11.97
CA GLY A 184 -6.79 -24.43 -12.87
C GLY A 184 -7.99 -23.59 -12.41
N GLU A 185 -8.40 -23.74 -11.14
CA GLU A 185 -9.51 -23.00 -10.54
C GLU A 185 -9.31 -21.48 -10.64
N LEU A 186 -8.10 -20.99 -10.39
CA LEU A 186 -7.79 -19.55 -10.46
C LEU A 186 -7.82 -19.01 -11.89
N LEU A 187 -7.33 -19.78 -12.88
CA LEU A 187 -7.38 -19.38 -14.28
C LEU A 187 -8.81 -19.38 -14.82
N ASP A 188 -9.62 -20.35 -14.43
CA ASP A 188 -11.06 -20.40 -14.76
C ASP A 188 -11.80 -19.21 -14.15
N GLU A 189 -11.53 -18.86 -12.89
CA GLU A 189 -12.11 -17.69 -12.22
C GLU A 189 -11.70 -16.38 -12.90
N VAL A 190 -10.43 -16.24 -13.32
CA VAL A 190 -9.96 -15.05 -14.04
C VAL A 190 -10.70 -14.92 -15.39
N ALA A 191 -10.84 -16.01 -16.13
CA ALA A 191 -11.55 -15.99 -17.40
C ALA A 191 -13.04 -15.66 -17.23
N ALA A 192 -13.71 -16.25 -16.23
CA ALA A 192 -15.11 -15.96 -15.92
C ALA A 192 -15.28 -14.49 -15.48
N ALA A 193 -14.39 -13.97 -14.68
CA ALA A 193 -14.42 -12.59 -14.22
C ALA A 193 -14.28 -11.60 -15.39
N GLU A 194 -13.39 -11.89 -16.36
CA GLU A 194 -13.21 -11.08 -17.57
C GLU A 194 -14.50 -11.09 -18.43
N GLU A 195 -15.13 -12.26 -18.64
CA GLU A 195 -16.39 -12.37 -19.37
C GLU A 195 -17.54 -11.62 -18.70
N GLU A 196 -17.57 -11.61 -17.37
CA GLU A 196 -18.59 -10.93 -16.55
C GLU A 196 -18.28 -9.45 -16.31
N GLY A 197 -17.12 -8.94 -16.71
CA GLY A 197 -16.71 -7.56 -16.51
C GLY A 197 -16.51 -7.19 -15.03
N ARG A 198 -16.00 -8.11 -14.24
CA ARG A 198 -15.67 -7.93 -12.80
C ARG A 198 -14.24 -8.33 -12.50
N ASP A 199 -13.77 -7.96 -11.33
CA ASP A 199 -12.51 -8.46 -10.80
C ASP A 199 -12.61 -9.91 -10.31
N PRO A 200 -11.53 -10.74 -10.48
CA PRO A 200 -11.52 -12.12 -10.01
C PRO A 200 -11.46 -12.21 -8.48
N LEU A 201 -12.10 -13.26 -7.95
CA LEU A 201 -12.13 -13.57 -6.53
C LEU A 201 -11.21 -14.76 -6.22
N TYR A 202 -10.47 -14.67 -5.11
CA TYR A 202 -9.59 -15.74 -4.65
C TYR A 202 -9.67 -15.89 -3.12
N THR A 203 -9.20 -17.00 -2.58
CA THR A 203 -9.01 -17.14 -1.14
C THR A 203 -7.58 -16.72 -0.79
N ASN A 204 -7.46 -15.70 0.07
CA ASN A 204 -6.15 -15.18 0.46
C ASN A 204 -5.45 -16.05 1.50
N GLU A 205 -4.22 -15.68 1.88
CA GLU A 205 -3.37 -16.44 2.82
C GLU A 205 -3.96 -16.58 4.24
N ILE A 206 -4.91 -15.73 4.62
CA ILE A 206 -5.60 -15.78 5.91
C ILE A 206 -6.99 -16.44 5.82
N GLY A 207 -7.25 -17.14 4.71
CA GLY A 207 -8.49 -17.91 4.52
C GLY A 207 -9.72 -17.05 4.20
N VAL A 208 -9.55 -15.77 3.90
CA VAL A 208 -10.65 -14.85 3.57
C VAL A 208 -10.82 -14.77 2.06
N ARG A 209 -12.07 -14.82 1.59
CA ARG A 209 -12.40 -14.55 0.18
C ARG A 209 -12.15 -13.08 -0.13
N ALA A 210 -11.34 -12.82 -1.13
CA ALA A 210 -10.83 -11.49 -1.46
C ALA A 210 -10.88 -11.27 -2.98
N ARG A 211 -10.88 -10.02 -3.39
CA ARG A 211 -10.79 -9.59 -4.77
C ARG A 211 -9.33 -9.33 -5.17
N ALA A 212 -9.00 -9.62 -6.41
CA ALA A 212 -7.74 -9.17 -7.00
C ALA A 212 -8.05 -8.16 -8.12
N ASP A 213 -7.28 -7.08 -8.17
CA ASP A 213 -7.53 -6.00 -9.11
C ASP A 213 -6.76 -6.22 -10.43
N ASP A 214 -7.41 -6.02 -11.57
CA ASP A 214 -6.72 -5.80 -12.83
C ASP A 214 -6.13 -4.39 -12.82
N VAL A 215 -4.81 -4.29 -13.02
CA VAL A 215 -4.07 -3.01 -12.93
C VAL A 215 -4.54 -2.01 -14.00
N GLY A 216 -4.87 -2.47 -15.20
CA GLY A 216 -5.33 -1.61 -16.30
C GLY A 216 -6.72 -1.04 -16.00
N THR A 217 -7.64 -1.87 -15.56
CA THR A 217 -8.99 -1.49 -15.16
C THR A 217 -8.96 -0.51 -13.97
N LEU A 218 -8.16 -0.80 -12.94
CA LEU A 218 -8.01 0.11 -11.80
C LEU A 218 -7.41 1.46 -12.19
N ALA A 219 -6.42 1.47 -13.10
CA ALA A 219 -5.84 2.72 -13.61
C ALA A 219 -6.88 3.56 -14.36
N GLU A 220 -7.79 2.93 -15.12
CA GLU A 220 -8.89 3.62 -15.79
C GLU A 220 -9.90 4.19 -14.79
N VAL A 221 -10.25 3.46 -13.74
CA VAL A 221 -11.11 3.95 -12.65
C VAL A 221 -10.49 5.19 -11.99
N CYS A 222 -9.17 5.16 -11.73
CA CYS A 222 -8.44 6.31 -11.19
C CYS A 222 -8.47 7.49 -12.18
N ARG A 223 -8.29 7.24 -13.47
CA ARG A 223 -8.33 8.27 -14.51
C ARG A 223 -9.70 8.96 -14.61
N VAL A 224 -10.77 8.20 -14.50
CA VAL A 224 -12.15 8.74 -14.45
C VAL A 224 -12.37 9.61 -13.22
N ALA A 225 -11.72 9.29 -12.10
CA ALA A 225 -11.71 10.11 -10.89
C ALA A 225 -10.75 11.32 -10.94
N GLY A 226 -10.10 11.60 -12.09
CA GLY A 226 -9.20 12.73 -12.28
C GLY A 226 -7.77 12.48 -11.84
N LEU A 227 -7.37 11.23 -11.61
CA LEU A 227 -6.03 10.82 -11.17
C LEU A 227 -5.27 10.15 -12.31
N LEU A 228 -4.11 10.69 -12.66
CA LEU A 228 -3.26 10.20 -13.75
C LEU A 228 -2.14 9.31 -13.20
N PRO A 229 -1.77 8.21 -13.90
CA PRO A 229 -0.74 7.31 -13.42
C PRO A 229 0.64 7.98 -13.44
N VAL A 230 1.36 7.90 -12.33
CA VAL A 230 2.74 8.39 -12.16
C VAL A 230 3.73 7.24 -12.17
N ALA A 231 3.40 6.13 -11.49
CA ALA A 231 4.25 4.95 -11.42
C ALA A 231 3.45 3.66 -11.18
N HIS A 232 4.00 2.56 -11.68
CA HIS A 232 3.58 1.18 -11.39
C HIS A 232 4.79 0.36 -11.00
N TYR A 233 4.74 -0.21 -9.83
CA TYR A 233 5.76 -1.10 -9.27
C TYR A 233 5.17 -2.46 -8.90
N GLY A 234 5.99 -3.51 -9.04
CA GLY A 234 5.68 -4.82 -8.48
C GLY A 234 6.18 -4.95 -7.04
N VAL A 235 5.49 -5.75 -6.24
CA VAL A 235 5.86 -6.08 -4.85
C VAL A 235 5.64 -7.55 -4.59
N ARG A 236 6.58 -8.22 -3.94
CA ARG A 236 6.51 -9.65 -3.60
C ARG A 236 6.48 -10.56 -4.84
N LEU A 237 7.53 -10.56 -5.63
CA LEU A 237 7.75 -11.54 -6.70
C LEU A 237 8.52 -12.77 -6.16
N VAL A 238 9.73 -12.54 -5.65
CA VAL A 238 10.63 -13.60 -5.18
C VAL A 238 10.27 -14.02 -3.76
N SER A 239 10.08 -13.05 -2.87
CA SER A 239 9.74 -13.31 -1.47
C SER A 239 8.40 -14.02 -1.28
N ASP A 240 7.49 -13.96 -2.25
CA ASP A 240 6.22 -14.67 -2.22
C ASP A 240 6.38 -16.20 -2.32
N GLN A 241 7.51 -16.65 -2.87
CA GLN A 241 7.85 -18.07 -3.02
C GLN A 241 8.52 -18.66 -1.77
N VAL A 242 9.00 -17.81 -0.87
CA VAL A 242 9.67 -18.23 0.37
C VAL A 242 8.66 -18.89 1.31
N PRO A 243 8.94 -20.07 1.90
CA PRO A 243 8.07 -20.68 2.91
C PRO A 243 7.80 -19.76 4.10
N LEU A 244 6.61 -19.87 4.72
CA LEU A 244 6.22 -19.01 5.84
C LEU A 244 7.07 -19.20 7.09
N ASP A 245 7.62 -20.39 7.26
CA ASP A 245 8.47 -20.82 8.36
C ASP A 245 9.98 -20.60 8.10
N THR A 246 10.30 -19.90 7.00
CA THR A 246 11.69 -19.57 6.70
C THR A 246 12.29 -18.74 7.85
N PRO A 247 13.46 -19.15 8.37
CA PRO A 247 14.15 -18.37 9.39
C PRO A 247 14.38 -16.91 8.98
N THR A 248 14.39 -16.02 9.94
CA THR A 248 14.73 -14.62 9.70
C THR A 248 16.14 -14.54 9.10
N PRO A 249 16.32 -13.96 7.90
CA PRO A 249 17.63 -13.83 7.29
C PRO A 249 18.50 -12.86 8.08
N THR A 250 19.82 -12.92 7.85
CA THR A 250 20.72 -11.87 8.35
C THR A 250 20.34 -10.51 7.76
N PRO A 251 20.77 -9.39 8.38
CA PRO A 251 20.52 -8.05 7.84
C PRO A 251 21.03 -7.90 6.39
N GLU A 252 22.17 -8.49 6.06
CA GLU A 252 22.78 -8.45 4.72
C GLU A 252 21.96 -9.25 3.69
N GLU A 253 21.48 -10.43 4.08
CA GLU A 253 20.61 -11.26 3.22
C GLU A 253 19.25 -10.58 3.00
N LEU A 254 18.68 -9.96 4.04
CA LEU A 254 17.44 -9.20 3.93
C LEU A 254 17.62 -8.01 2.99
N GLU A 255 18.72 -7.27 3.13
CA GLU A 255 19.05 -6.13 2.26
C GLU A 255 19.18 -6.57 0.80
N ALA A 256 19.87 -7.68 0.54
CA ALA A 256 20.02 -8.25 -0.80
C ALA A 256 18.67 -8.66 -1.39
N LEU A 257 17.80 -9.31 -0.60
CA LEU A 257 16.46 -9.73 -1.01
C LEU A 257 15.58 -8.52 -1.34
N VAL A 258 15.53 -7.52 -0.44
CA VAL A 258 14.73 -6.30 -0.66
C VAL A 258 15.23 -5.52 -1.88
N THR A 259 16.55 -5.41 -2.07
CA THR A 259 17.13 -4.76 -3.24
C THR A 259 16.76 -5.48 -4.53
N THR A 260 16.76 -6.82 -4.52
CA THR A 260 16.34 -7.64 -5.65
C THR A 260 14.86 -7.44 -5.96
N GLU A 261 13.99 -7.48 -4.96
CA GLU A 261 12.55 -7.23 -5.11
C GLU A 261 12.25 -5.85 -5.71
N VAL A 262 12.93 -4.80 -5.21
CA VAL A 262 12.76 -3.44 -5.76
C VAL A 262 13.15 -3.39 -7.23
N ARG A 263 14.30 -3.98 -7.61
CA ARG A 263 14.77 -4.00 -9.00
C ARG A 263 13.83 -4.78 -9.93
N LEU A 264 13.35 -5.94 -9.50
CA LEU A 264 12.38 -6.73 -10.27
C LEU A 264 11.04 -6.02 -10.37
N GLY A 265 10.60 -5.38 -9.29
CA GLY A 265 9.38 -4.59 -9.25
C GLY A 265 9.38 -3.37 -10.17
N ASP A 266 10.55 -2.91 -10.62
CA ASP A 266 10.70 -1.80 -11.58
C ASP A 266 10.66 -2.24 -13.05
N LEU A 267 10.84 -3.55 -13.33
CA LEU A 267 11.12 -4.06 -14.66
C LEU A 267 9.97 -4.90 -15.22
N ASP A 268 9.60 -4.66 -16.49
CA ASP A 268 8.79 -5.61 -17.27
C ASP A 268 9.67 -6.76 -17.77
N PRO A 269 9.13 -7.99 -17.80
CA PRO A 269 7.76 -8.37 -17.46
C PRO A 269 7.53 -8.66 -15.95
N TYR A 270 8.56 -8.57 -15.11
CA TYR A 270 8.52 -9.03 -13.71
C TYR A 270 7.45 -8.30 -12.88
N ARG A 271 7.35 -6.96 -12.99
CA ARG A 271 6.34 -6.19 -12.22
C ARG A 271 4.90 -6.60 -12.56
N GLN A 272 4.65 -7.09 -13.79
CA GLN A 272 3.32 -7.49 -14.25
C GLN A 272 2.81 -8.73 -13.52
N VAL A 273 3.70 -9.60 -13.04
CA VAL A 273 3.34 -10.87 -12.40
C VAL A 273 3.67 -10.91 -10.90
N CYS A 274 4.05 -9.80 -10.30
CA CYS A 274 4.20 -9.68 -8.85
C CYS A 274 2.89 -9.94 -8.13
N THR A 275 2.98 -10.45 -6.90
CA THR A 275 1.80 -10.74 -6.06
C THR A 275 0.98 -9.49 -5.78
N LEU A 276 1.63 -8.34 -5.57
CA LEU A 276 0.97 -7.06 -5.34
C LEU A 276 1.45 -6.04 -6.38
N ALA A 277 0.56 -5.16 -6.79
CA ALA A 277 0.88 -3.96 -7.55
C ALA A 277 0.86 -2.75 -6.60
N HIS A 278 1.91 -1.95 -6.66
CA HIS A 278 1.97 -0.65 -6.02
C HIS A 278 1.86 0.43 -7.09
N LEU A 279 0.77 1.16 -7.07
CA LEU A 279 0.39 2.15 -8.07
C LEU A 279 0.41 3.54 -7.45
N VAL A 280 1.03 4.50 -8.14
CA VAL A 280 1.07 5.89 -7.72
C VAL A 280 0.38 6.75 -8.77
N PHE A 281 -0.53 7.61 -8.32
CA PHE A 281 -1.31 8.52 -9.15
C PHE A 281 -1.19 9.95 -8.67
N SER A 282 -1.48 10.92 -9.54
CA SER A 282 -1.55 12.35 -9.19
C SER A 282 -2.60 13.07 -10.03
N PRO A 283 -3.29 14.07 -9.49
CA PRO A 283 -4.17 14.93 -10.30
C PRO A 283 -3.44 15.73 -11.38
N ASP A 284 -2.16 16.04 -11.19
CA ASP A 284 -1.34 16.81 -12.14
C ASP A 284 -0.05 16.06 -12.50
N LEU A 285 0.11 15.73 -13.81
CA LEU A 285 1.34 15.11 -14.32
C LEU A 285 2.52 16.09 -14.41
N ARG A 286 2.29 17.41 -14.42
CA ARG A 286 3.35 18.39 -14.62
C ARG A 286 4.39 18.40 -13.50
N ASP A 287 3.98 18.06 -12.28
CA ASP A 287 4.90 17.96 -11.15
C ASP A 287 5.72 16.66 -11.12
N GLY A 288 5.25 15.60 -11.79
CA GLY A 288 6.00 14.34 -11.92
C GLY A 288 7.24 14.45 -12.83
N LEU A 289 7.22 15.41 -13.79
CA LEU A 289 8.32 15.63 -14.73
C LEU A 289 9.36 16.65 -14.22
N ASN A 290 9.03 17.44 -13.21
CA ASN A 290 9.91 18.48 -12.63
C ASN A 290 10.46 18.13 -11.23
N ARG A 291 10.19 16.93 -10.70
CA ARG A 291 10.88 16.51 -9.49
C ARG A 291 12.31 16.14 -9.88
N PRO A 292 13.34 16.84 -9.38
CA PRO A 292 14.71 16.42 -9.63
C PRO A 292 14.83 14.97 -9.19
N ASN A 293 15.47 14.14 -10.02
CA ASN A 293 15.89 12.81 -9.64
C ASN A 293 16.62 12.90 -8.29
N LEU A 294 15.93 12.59 -7.21
CA LEU A 294 16.47 12.47 -5.86
C LEU A 294 17.13 11.10 -5.73
#